data_0e62dd3fc0d2a78c81981c8568e1efb4
#
_entry.id   0e62dd3fc0d2a78c81981c8568e1efb4
#
_cell.length_a   1.000
_cell.length_b   1.000
_cell.length_c   1.000
_cell.angle_alpha   90.00
_cell.angle_beta   90.00
_cell.angle_gamma   90.00
#
_symmetry.space_group_name_H-M   'P 1'
#
loop_
_entity.id
_entity.type
_entity.pdbx_description
1 polymer ?
#
loop_
_entity_poly.entity_id
_entity_poly.type
_entity_poly.pdbx_seq_one_letter_code
_entity_poly.pdbx_strand_id
1 'polypeptide(L)'
;MDDMDRLIAEAKKRDMYILMDLVVNHCSDKHEWFQKALADPDGPYAGYFYFREGKDGKAPSNYRSYFGGSAWTKVPGTNKYYLHTFAKEQPDLNWENKELREEIYKMVNWWLDKGIGGFRLDAITYLKKEAGLPSYPADGEDGLVSVAHGALNQPGIEALLREFRDRTYGRRETLTVGETAGLTPETLLSFISLEDGVFSMVFEFSWCQLELKGPNYFWYDRQEWTPEDLKRELFSSHEMAGDRGWFGVCTENHDQPRSIDHYLPREGRNYYGATMLASMYLLLRGTPYVYQGQEIGMRNCAYASMDDYNDVSTHNQYNRALADGFSPEEALRLVQLESRDNARTPFQW
;
A
#
# COMPACT_ATOMS: atom_id res chain seq x y z
N MET A 1 -19.21 -4.27 -18.00
CA MET A 1 -19.91 -3.54 -16.90
C MET A 1 -21.11 -4.33 -16.39
N ASP A 2 -21.89 -4.96 -17.24
CA ASP A 2 -23.10 -5.71 -16.89
C ASP A 2 -22.86 -6.80 -15.83
N ASP A 3 -21.69 -7.46 -15.88
CA ASP A 3 -21.31 -8.45 -14.86
C ASP A 3 -21.08 -7.81 -13.48
N MET A 4 -20.51 -6.61 -13.44
CA MET A 4 -20.33 -5.88 -12.17
C MET A 4 -21.68 -5.39 -11.62
N ASP A 5 -22.58 -4.90 -12.47
CA ASP A 5 -23.92 -4.50 -12.06
C ASP A 5 -24.70 -5.71 -11.50
N ARG A 6 -24.57 -6.88 -12.15
CA ARG A 6 -25.13 -8.15 -11.65
C ARG A 6 -24.52 -8.57 -10.33
N LEU A 7 -23.19 -8.46 -10.16
CA LEU A 7 -22.50 -8.80 -8.93
C LEU A 7 -22.99 -7.93 -7.76
N ILE A 8 -23.06 -6.62 -7.96
CA ILE A 8 -23.57 -5.67 -6.95
C ILE A 8 -24.99 -6.04 -6.56
N ALA A 9 -25.86 -6.29 -7.52
CA ALA A 9 -27.26 -6.63 -7.27
C ALA A 9 -27.41 -7.97 -6.52
N GLU A 10 -26.62 -8.99 -6.87
CA GLU A 10 -26.67 -10.31 -6.21
C GLU A 10 -26.06 -10.27 -4.80
N ALA A 11 -25.02 -9.49 -4.57
CA ALA A 11 -24.46 -9.26 -3.24
C ALA A 11 -25.51 -8.60 -2.33
N LYS A 12 -26.14 -7.53 -2.82
CA LYS A 12 -27.16 -6.78 -2.06
C LYS A 12 -28.36 -7.64 -1.65
N LYS A 13 -28.80 -8.58 -2.51
CA LYS A 13 -29.87 -9.55 -2.16
C LYS A 13 -29.51 -10.45 -0.98
N ARG A 14 -28.23 -10.58 -0.65
CA ARG A 14 -27.68 -11.40 0.44
C ARG A 14 -27.21 -10.56 1.62
N ASP A 15 -27.60 -9.30 1.66
CA ASP A 15 -27.14 -8.31 2.66
C ASP A 15 -25.59 -8.19 2.69
N MET A 16 -24.99 -8.30 1.52
CA MET A 16 -23.55 -8.14 1.30
C MET A 16 -23.28 -6.91 0.44
N TYR A 17 -22.19 -6.23 0.71
CA TYR A 17 -21.78 -5.03 -0.01
C TYR A 17 -20.41 -5.21 -0.63
N ILE A 18 -20.26 -4.73 -1.87
CA ILE A 18 -18.98 -4.75 -2.57
C ILE A 18 -18.20 -3.48 -2.22
N LEU A 19 -17.02 -3.64 -1.63
CA LEU A 19 -16.04 -2.56 -1.53
C LEU A 19 -15.03 -2.74 -2.65
N MET A 20 -14.75 -1.65 -3.38
CA MET A 20 -13.76 -1.67 -4.45
C MET A 20 -12.43 -1.13 -3.96
N ASP A 21 -11.35 -1.67 -4.50
CA ASP A 21 -10.03 -1.09 -4.35
C ASP A 21 -9.94 0.20 -5.18
N LEU A 22 -9.60 1.31 -4.53
CA LEU A 22 -9.51 2.63 -5.13
C LEU A 22 -8.04 3.09 -5.13
N VAL A 23 -7.39 2.86 -6.27
CA VAL A 23 -6.00 3.24 -6.49
C VAL A 23 -5.97 4.61 -7.13
N VAL A 24 -5.61 5.63 -6.34
CA VAL A 24 -5.62 7.03 -6.77
C VAL A 24 -4.30 7.79 -6.49
N ASN A 25 -3.30 7.13 -5.90
CA ASN A 25 -1.95 7.68 -5.83
C ASN A 25 -1.27 7.67 -7.19
N HIS A 26 -1.55 6.68 -8.01
CA HIS A 26 -0.96 6.46 -9.32
C HIS A 26 -1.99 5.85 -10.28
N CYS A 27 -1.65 5.76 -11.54
CA CYS A 27 -2.41 4.96 -12.50
C CYS A 27 -1.47 4.07 -13.31
N SER A 28 -2.01 3.19 -14.14
CA SER A 28 -1.19 2.41 -15.08
C SER A 28 -0.49 3.33 -16.09
N ASP A 29 0.73 2.99 -16.45
CA ASP A 29 1.45 3.61 -17.58
C ASP A 29 0.70 3.45 -18.93
N LYS A 30 -0.26 2.51 -19.02
CA LYS A 30 -1.14 2.29 -20.17
C LYS A 30 -2.41 3.16 -20.13
N HIS A 31 -2.66 3.86 -19.01
CA HIS A 31 -3.83 4.74 -18.92
C HIS A 31 -3.74 5.87 -19.94
N GLU A 32 -4.87 6.21 -20.56
CA GLU A 32 -4.92 7.21 -21.62
C GLU A 32 -4.37 8.58 -21.20
N TRP A 33 -4.55 8.99 -19.96
CA TRP A 33 -4.01 10.25 -19.44
C TRP A 33 -2.48 10.26 -19.50
N PHE A 34 -1.84 9.16 -19.06
CA PHE A 34 -0.39 9.08 -19.08
C PHE A 34 0.17 8.96 -20.50
N GLN A 35 -0.50 8.21 -21.37
CA GLN A 35 -0.10 8.11 -22.77
C GLN A 35 -0.18 9.48 -23.49
N LYS A 36 -1.23 10.28 -23.21
CA LYS A 36 -1.36 11.65 -23.72
C LYS A 36 -0.28 12.58 -23.14
N ALA A 37 0.03 12.45 -21.84
CA ALA A 37 1.11 13.20 -21.21
C ALA A 37 2.49 12.86 -21.74
N LEU A 38 2.75 11.59 -22.08
CA LEU A 38 4.01 11.18 -22.72
C LEU A 38 4.12 11.72 -24.16
N ALA A 39 3.00 11.74 -24.91
CA ALA A 39 2.97 12.25 -26.28
C ALA A 39 3.18 13.77 -26.35
N ASP A 40 2.70 14.49 -25.32
CA ASP A 40 2.87 15.95 -25.19
C ASP A 40 3.18 16.31 -23.71
N PRO A 41 4.49 16.26 -23.31
CA PRO A 41 4.91 16.54 -21.94
C PRO A 41 4.76 18.00 -21.49
N ASP A 42 4.26 18.88 -22.33
CA ASP A 42 3.90 20.28 -22.04
C ASP A 42 2.39 20.54 -22.24
N GLY A 43 1.65 19.51 -22.66
CA GLY A 43 0.22 19.59 -22.92
C GLY A 43 -0.64 19.49 -21.65
N PRO A 44 -1.97 19.53 -21.82
CA PRO A 44 -2.92 19.61 -20.70
C PRO A 44 -2.83 18.41 -19.74
N TYR A 45 -2.53 17.22 -20.24
CA TYR A 45 -2.40 16.02 -19.39
C TYR A 45 -1.06 15.93 -18.66
N ALA A 46 -0.03 16.69 -19.05
CA ALA A 46 1.25 16.71 -18.37
C ALA A 46 1.10 17.17 -16.90
N GLY A 47 0.18 18.10 -16.64
CA GLY A 47 -0.14 18.56 -15.29
C GLY A 47 -0.76 17.51 -14.37
N TYR A 48 -1.25 16.37 -14.90
CA TYR A 48 -1.82 15.27 -14.12
C TYR A 48 -0.76 14.39 -13.45
N PHE A 49 0.51 14.55 -13.82
CA PHE A 49 1.64 13.77 -13.33
C PHE A 49 2.78 14.68 -12.86
N TYR A 50 3.72 14.11 -12.11
CA TYR A 50 4.92 14.83 -11.67
C TYR A 50 6.03 14.67 -12.71
N PHE A 51 6.05 15.54 -13.72
CA PHE A 51 7.20 15.67 -14.63
C PHE A 51 8.18 16.71 -14.11
N ARG A 52 9.48 16.43 -14.17
CA ARG A 52 10.56 17.34 -13.80
C ARG A 52 11.74 17.19 -14.76
N GLU A 53 12.42 18.31 -15.01
CA GLU A 53 13.67 18.31 -15.75
C GLU A 53 14.78 17.61 -14.97
N GLY A 54 15.55 16.77 -15.66
CA GLY A 54 16.76 16.20 -15.11
C GLY A 54 17.86 17.24 -14.93
N LYS A 55 18.77 16.98 -14.00
CA LYS A 55 19.93 17.82 -13.72
C LYS A 55 21.20 17.08 -14.12
N ASP A 56 22.03 17.68 -14.99
CA ASP A 56 23.32 17.11 -15.43
C ASP A 56 23.19 15.66 -15.95
N GLY A 57 22.09 15.39 -16.69
CA GLY A 57 21.81 14.07 -17.25
C GLY A 57 21.31 13.02 -16.24
N LYS A 58 21.09 13.42 -14.98
CA LYS A 58 20.58 12.59 -13.88
C LYS A 58 19.13 12.92 -13.56
N ALA A 59 18.51 12.07 -12.76
CA ALA A 59 17.18 12.30 -12.21
C ALA A 59 17.09 13.62 -11.40
N PRO A 60 15.91 14.24 -11.29
CA PRO A 60 15.72 15.52 -10.61
C PRO A 60 16.10 15.49 -9.13
N SER A 61 15.90 14.36 -8.47
CA SER A 61 16.27 14.09 -7.08
C SER A 61 16.59 12.60 -6.88
N ASN A 62 17.13 12.26 -5.71
CA ASN A 62 17.65 10.93 -5.42
C ASN A 62 16.65 10.01 -4.70
N TYR A 63 15.37 10.10 -4.99
CA TYR A 63 14.39 9.22 -4.37
C TYR A 63 14.53 7.76 -4.86
N ARG A 64 14.47 6.83 -3.90
CA ARG A 64 14.31 5.39 -4.14
C ARG A 64 12.83 5.04 -4.12
N SER A 65 12.35 4.34 -5.16
CA SER A 65 11.02 3.75 -5.23
C SER A 65 10.79 2.76 -4.07
N TYR A 66 9.54 2.63 -3.65
CA TYR A 66 9.15 1.66 -2.61
C TYR A 66 9.57 0.22 -2.97
N PHE A 67 9.54 -0.13 -4.25
CA PHE A 67 9.97 -1.46 -4.75
C PHE A 67 11.45 -1.54 -5.11
N GLY A 68 12.21 -0.47 -4.87
CA GLY A 68 13.65 -0.40 -5.16
C GLY A 68 13.98 0.30 -6.48
N GLY A 69 15.23 0.70 -6.62
CA GLY A 69 15.69 1.51 -7.73
C GLY A 69 15.24 2.98 -7.66
N SER A 70 15.56 3.78 -8.69
CA SER A 70 15.15 5.18 -8.73
C SER A 70 13.63 5.33 -8.83
N ALA A 71 13.05 6.27 -8.07
CA ALA A 71 11.64 6.66 -8.20
C ALA A 71 11.38 7.59 -9.41
N TRP A 72 12.37 7.86 -10.22
CA TRP A 72 12.29 8.68 -11.43
C TRP A 72 12.63 7.87 -12.66
N THR A 73 11.74 7.88 -13.65
CA THR A 73 12.00 7.29 -14.95
C THR A 73 12.06 8.35 -16.04
N LYS A 74 13.10 8.30 -16.86
CA LYS A 74 13.32 9.24 -17.97
C LYS A 74 12.30 9.05 -19.07
N VAL A 75 11.71 10.15 -19.52
CA VAL A 75 10.83 10.17 -20.71
C VAL A 75 11.70 10.08 -21.97
N PRO A 76 11.50 9.07 -22.82
CA PRO A 76 12.31 8.88 -24.03
C PRO A 76 12.32 10.13 -24.91
N GLY A 77 13.49 10.46 -25.44
CA GLY A 77 13.67 11.61 -26.36
C GLY A 77 13.68 13.00 -25.68
N THR A 78 13.56 13.08 -24.37
CA THR A 78 13.53 14.34 -23.63
C THR A 78 14.55 14.38 -22.50
N ASN A 79 14.67 15.54 -21.80
CA ASN A 79 15.39 15.64 -20.51
C ASN A 79 14.44 15.52 -19.31
N LYS A 80 13.16 15.24 -19.53
CA LYS A 80 12.17 15.12 -18.46
C LYS A 80 12.15 13.72 -17.87
N TYR A 81 11.75 13.66 -16.59
CA TYR A 81 11.53 12.44 -15.82
C TYR A 81 10.13 12.51 -15.20
N TYR A 82 9.48 11.38 -15.05
CA TYR A 82 8.25 11.27 -14.28
C TYR A 82 8.49 10.52 -12.98
N LEU A 83 7.76 10.92 -11.94
CA LEU A 83 7.81 10.28 -10.61
C LEU A 83 6.92 9.04 -10.57
N HIS A 84 7.41 8.01 -9.89
CA HIS A 84 6.64 6.84 -9.48
C HIS A 84 7.08 6.41 -8.08
N THR A 85 6.20 6.52 -7.12
CA THR A 85 6.45 6.06 -5.74
C THR A 85 6.68 4.55 -5.70
N PHE A 86 5.99 3.81 -6.55
CA PHE A 86 6.03 2.36 -6.70
C PHE A 86 6.73 1.94 -7.99
N ALA A 87 6.16 1.03 -8.77
CA ALA A 87 6.77 0.59 -10.03
C ALA A 87 6.78 1.68 -11.10
N LYS A 88 7.73 1.61 -12.03
CA LYS A 88 7.81 2.57 -13.16
C LYS A 88 6.57 2.54 -14.07
N GLU A 89 5.84 1.43 -14.05
CA GLU A 89 4.55 1.27 -14.73
C GLU A 89 3.37 1.91 -13.99
N GLN A 90 3.64 2.56 -12.82
CA GLN A 90 2.66 3.19 -11.93
C GLN A 90 3.01 4.67 -11.72
N PRO A 91 2.91 5.54 -12.76
CA PRO A 91 3.21 6.97 -12.65
C PRO A 91 2.30 7.65 -11.63
N ASP A 92 2.89 8.45 -10.74
CA ASP A 92 2.18 9.14 -9.66
C ASP A 92 1.29 10.27 -10.19
N LEU A 93 0.06 10.30 -9.70
CA LEU A 93 -0.93 11.33 -10.00
C LEU A 93 -0.67 12.60 -9.16
N ASN A 94 -0.71 13.74 -9.81
CA ASN A 94 -0.46 15.05 -9.20
C ASN A 94 -1.71 15.63 -8.52
N TRP A 95 -1.93 15.28 -7.27
CA TRP A 95 -3.08 15.76 -6.48
C TRP A 95 -3.10 17.27 -6.21
N GLU A 96 -2.05 18.01 -6.52
CA GLU A 96 -2.06 19.49 -6.52
C GLU A 96 -2.87 20.04 -7.73
N ASN A 97 -3.04 19.24 -8.78
CA ASN A 97 -3.81 19.62 -9.95
C ASN A 97 -5.32 19.47 -9.68
N LYS A 98 -6.05 20.60 -9.75
CA LYS A 98 -7.49 20.64 -9.48
C LYS A 98 -8.32 19.89 -10.53
N GLU A 99 -7.91 19.97 -11.78
CA GLU A 99 -8.62 19.31 -12.88
C GLU A 99 -8.54 17.79 -12.75
N LEU A 100 -7.36 17.26 -12.38
CA LEU A 100 -7.19 15.84 -12.04
C LEU A 100 -8.12 15.43 -10.89
N ARG A 101 -8.15 16.21 -9.80
CA ARG A 101 -9.04 15.89 -8.66
C ARG A 101 -10.50 15.82 -9.07
N GLU A 102 -10.97 16.76 -9.91
CA GLU A 102 -12.36 16.73 -10.40
C GLU A 102 -12.66 15.47 -11.23
N GLU A 103 -11.73 15.01 -12.06
CA GLU A 103 -11.91 13.75 -12.81
C GLU A 103 -11.96 12.53 -11.87
N ILE A 104 -11.10 12.49 -10.84
CA ILE A 104 -11.13 11.44 -9.82
C ILE A 104 -12.46 11.47 -9.06
N TYR A 105 -12.95 12.65 -8.64
CA TYR A 105 -14.23 12.77 -7.93
C TYR A 105 -15.43 12.32 -8.79
N LYS A 106 -15.42 12.61 -10.07
CA LYS A 106 -16.43 12.12 -11.03
C LYS A 106 -16.42 10.59 -11.09
N MET A 107 -15.24 9.98 -11.22
CA MET A 107 -15.07 8.54 -11.28
C MET A 107 -15.55 7.86 -10.00
N VAL A 108 -15.16 8.36 -8.83
CA VAL A 108 -15.58 7.81 -7.55
C VAL A 108 -17.09 7.90 -7.36
N ASN A 109 -17.68 9.08 -7.65
CA ASN A 109 -19.14 9.25 -7.54
C ASN A 109 -19.90 8.34 -8.52
N TRP A 110 -19.39 8.12 -9.72
CA TRP A 110 -19.98 7.20 -10.68
C TRP A 110 -20.05 5.75 -10.16
N TRP A 111 -19.00 5.27 -9.48
CA TRP A 111 -19.02 3.97 -8.83
C TRP A 111 -20.02 3.89 -7.67
N LEU A 112 -20.10 4.95 -6.87
CA LEU A 112 -21.09 5.04 -5.80
C LEU A 112 -22.53 5.07 -6.34
N ASP A 113 -22.76 5.73 -7.47
CA ASP A 113 -24.06 5.73 -8.17
C ASP A 113 -24.46 4.35 -8.70
N LYS A 114 -23.49 3.49 -9.01
CA LYS A 114 -23.74 2.08 -9.34
C LYS A 114 -24.15 1.23 -8.14
N GLY A 115 -23.97 1.71 -6.92
CA GLY A 115 -24.43 1.06 -5.70
C GLY A 115 -23.43 0.15 -5.01
N ILE A 116 -22.13 0.38 -5.23
CA ILE A 116 -21.10 -0.24 -4.37
C ILE A 116 -21.23 0.27 -2.93
N GLY A 117 -20.79 -0.54 -1.96
CA GLY A 117 -20.85 -0.20 -0.54
C GLY A 117 -19.75 0.74 -0.05
N GLY A 118 -18.73 0.97 -0.85
CA GLY A 118 -17.62 1.85 -0.50
C GLY A 118 -16.29 1.42 -1.11
N PHE A 119 -15.19 1.82 -0.45
CA PHE A 119 -13.83 1.65 -0.99
C PHE A 119 -12.81 1.22 0.07
N ARG A 120 -11.83 0.43 -0.37
CA ARG A 120 -10.50 0.39 0.22
C ARG A 120 -9.63 1.38 -0.55
N LEU A 121 -9.01 2.34 0.12
CA LEU A 121 -8.21 3.39 -0.52
C LEU A 121 -6.73 3.03 -0.42
N ASP A 122 -6.13 2.75 -1.58
CA ASP A 122 -4.76 2.31 -1.73
C ASP A 122 -3.75 3.43 -1.48
N ALA A 123 -2.69 3.14 -0.72
CA ALA A 123 -1.54 4.02 -0.49
C ALA A 123 -1.92 5.48 -0.19
N ILE A 124 -3.00 5.68 0.57
CA ILE A 124 -3.68 6.97 0.69
C ILE A 124 -2.81 8.05 1.36
N THR A 125 -1.83 7.66 2.15
CA THR A 125 -0.90 8.55 2.82
C THR A 125 0.20 9.10 1.91
N TYR A 126 0.25 8.63 0.66
CA TYR A 126 1.23 9.06 -0.36
C TYR A 126 0.68 10.06 -1.37
N LEU A 127 -0.59 10.46 -1.31
CA LEU A 127 -1.21 11.34 -2.34
C LEU A 127 -0.52 12.68 -2.47
N LYS A 128 -0.11 13.28 -1.35
CA LYS A 128 0.55 14.56 -1.34
C LYS A 128 2.06 14.39 -1.40
N LYS A 129 2.71 15.21 -2.25
CA LYS A 129 4.17 15.24 -2.37
C LYS A 129 4.71 16.54 -1.80
N GLU A 130 5.95 16.50 -1.32
CA GLU A 130 6.68 17.68 -0.90
C GLU A 130 6.90 18.65 -2.08
N ALA A 131 6.74 19.94 -1.81
CA ALA A 131 6.93 20.97 -2.83
C ALA A 131 8.37 20.94 -3.38
N GLY A 132 8.50 20.88 -4.70
CA GLY A 132 9.80 20.86 -5.38
C GLY A 132 10.50 19.50 -5.41
N LEU A 133 10.07 18.51 -4.62
CA LEU A 133 10.67 17.15 -4.58
C LEU A 133 12.21 17.19 -4.43
N PRO A 134 12.76 17.79 -3.36
CA PRO A 134 14.21 17.98 -3.19
C PRO A 134 14.95 16.66 -2.97
N SER A 135 16.27 16.67 -3.16
CA SER A 135 17.12 15.56 -2.73
C SER A 135 17.40 15.62 -1.23
N TYR A 136 17.59 14.46 -0.63
CA TYR A 136 17.99 14.27 0.76
C TYR A 136 19.31 13.51 0.88
N PRO A 137 19.97 13.50 2.04
CA PRO A 137 21.08 12.60 2.30
C PRO A 137 20.66 11.15 2.01
N ALA A 138 21.52 10.40 1.33
CA ALA A 138 21.27 9.00 1.03
C ALA A 138 21.12 8.17 2.31
N ASP A 139 20.22 7.23 2.32
CA ASP A 139 19.98 6.29 3.43
C ASP A 139 20.48 4.87 3.13
N GLY A 140 21.16 4.69 2.00
CA GLY A 140 21.79 3.44 1.56
C GLY A 140 23.00 3.68 0.66
N GLU A 141 23.75 2.60 0.39
CA GLU A 141 24.97 2.64 -0.43
C GLU A 141 24.70 2.94 -1.92
N ASP A 142 23.44 2.80 -2.35
CA ASP A 142 23.02 3.11 -3.71
C ASP A 142 22.94 4.64 -4.00
N GLY A 143 23.22 5.49 -3.00
CA GLY A 143 23.16 6.95 -3.12
C GLY A 143 21.74 7.51 -3.18
N LEU A 144 20.74 6.65 -2.97
CA LEU A 144 19.32 7.03 -2.96
C LEU A 144 18.80 7.22 -1.52
N VAL A 145 17.62 7.80 -1.42
CA VAL A 145 16.88 7.97 -0.17
C VAL A 145 15.44 7.50 -0.37
N SER A 146 14.82 6.92 0.64
CA SER A 146 13.43 6.46 0.55
C SER A 146 12.51 7.57 0.04
N VAL A 147 11.66 7.27 -0.94
CA VAL A 147 10.64 8.19 -1.47
C VAL A 147 9.66 8.67 -0.38
N ALA A 148 9.56 7.93 0.72
CA ALA A 148 8.74 8.31 1.86
C ALA A 148 9.10 9.70 2.42
N HIS A 149 10.38 10.11 2.35
CA HIS A 149 10.79 11.45 2.77
C HIS A 149 10.01 12.57 2.07
N GLY A 150 9.76 12.42 0.77
CA GLY A 150 9.08 13.44 -0.03
C GLY A 150 7.62 13.13 -0.37
N ALA A 151 7.10 11.98 0.07
CA ALA A 151 5.76 11.55 -0.34
C ALA A 151 4.86 11.03 0.79
N LEU A 152 5.42 10.55 1.91
CA LEU A 152 4.60 9.99 2.99
C LEU A 152 4.11 11.10 3.94
N ASN A 153 2.81 11.13 4.21
CA ASN A 153 2.17 12.02 5.20
C ASN A 153 2.61 13.49 5.09
N GLN A 154 2.76 13.99 3.88
CA GLN A 154 3.23 15.36 3.68
C GLN A 154 2.25 16.41 4.26
N PRO A 155 2.75 17.54 4.79
CA PRO A 155 1.92 18.60 5.37
C PRO A 155 0.77 19.02 4.45
N GLY A 156 -0.44 19.07 4.99
CA GLY A 156 -1.66 19.40 4.26
C GLY A 156 -2.37 18.20 3.60
N ILE A 157 -1.87 16.97 3.79
CA ILE A 157 -2.56 15.77 3.30
C ILE A 157 -3.96 15.62 3.90
N GLU A 158 -4.15 15.95 5.17
CA GLU A 158 -5.45 15.86 5.84
C GLU A 158 -6.50 16.77 5.16
N ALA A 159 -6.13 17.99 4.81
CA ALA A 159 -7.04 18.91 4.12
C ALA A 159 -7.44 18.36 2.74
N LEU A 160 -6.48 17.76 2.02
CA LEU A 160 -6.73 17.12 0.73
C LEU A 160 -7.67 15.92 0.86
N LEU A 161 -7.46 15.08 1.86
CA LEU A 161 -8.30 13.92 2.12
C LEU A 161 -9.71 14.31 2.60
N ARG A 162 -9.86 15.38 3.38
CA ARG A 162 -11.17 15.93 3.75
C ARG A 162 -11.91 16.47 2.53
N GLU A 163 -11.24 17.21 1.64
CA GLU A 163 -11.83 17.63 0.37
C GLU A 163 -12.32 16.41 -0.43
N PHE A 164 -11.49 15.38 -0.52
CA PHE A 164 -11.84 14.15 -1.24
C PHE A 164 -13.09 13.49 -0.65
N ARG A 165 -13.13 13.28 0.69
CA ARG A 165 -14.30 12.76 1.41
C ARG A 165 -15.53 13.58 1.09
N ASP A 166 -15.47 14.90 1.30
CA ASP A 166 -16.62 15.80 1.23
C ASP A 166 -17.18 15.94 -0.21
N ARG A 167 -16.34 15.72 -1.21
CA ARG A 167 -16.70 15.75 -2.63
C ARG A 167 -17.21 14.39 -3.15
N THR A 168 -17.03 13.31 -2.39
CA THR A 168 -17.34 11.94 -2.84
C THR A 168 -18.16 11.17 -1.79
N TYR A 169 -17.55 10.21 -1.12
CA TYR A 169 -18.18 9.23 -0.25
C TYR A 169 -18.74 9.81 1.06
N GLY A 170 -18.26 10.93 1.54
CA GLY A 170 -18.75 11.56 2.78
C GLY A 170 -20.18 12.07 2.74
N ARG A 171 -20.82 12.08 1.56
CA ARG A 171 -22.22 12.47 1.37
C ARG A 171 -23.19 11.28 1.28
N ARG A 172 -22.72 10.08 1.50
CA ARG A 172 -23.45 8.84 1.30
C ARG A 172 -23.23 7.89 2.46
N GLU A 173 -24.13 6.97 2.64
CA GLU A 173 -23.92 5.83 3.54
C GLU A 173 -22.96 4.84 2.85
N THR A 174 -21.68 4.93 3.20
CA THR A 174 -20.60 4.14 2.63
C THR A 174 -19.63 3.71 3.69
N LEU A 175 -18.91 2.61 3.46
CA LEU A 175 -17.79 2.17 4.28
C LEU A 175 -16.50 2.42 3.54
N THR A 176 -15.55 3.06 4.21
CA THR A 176 -14.21 3.30 3.66
C THR A 176 -13.13 2.78 4.59
N VAL A 177 -12.12 2.14 4.02
CA VAL A 177 -10.92 1.73 4.75
C VAL A 177 -9.68 2.26 4.05
N GLY A 178 -8.89 3.10 4.74
CA GLY A 178 -7.65 3.64 4.21
C GLY A 178 -6.49 2.69 4.46
N GLU A 179 -5.69 2.41 3.43
CA GLU A 179 -4.38 1.81 3.63
C GLU A 179 -3.39 2.91 4.01
N THR A 180 -2.88 2.84 5.23
CA THR A 180 -2.08 3.92 5.81
C THR A 180 -0.73 3.41 6.30
N ALA A 181 0.27 4.30 6.28
CA ALA A 181 1.58 4.05 6.84
C ALA A 181 2.05 5.29 7.61
N GLY A 182 2.91 5.09 8.61
CA GLY A 182 3.58 6.18 9.33
C GLY A 182 2.63 7.12 10.07
N LEU A 183 1.56 6.59 10.68
CA LEU A 183 0.59 7.39 11.42
C LEU A 183 1.16 7.81 12.79
N THR A 184 0.92 9.08 13.16
CA THR A 184 1.06 9.57 14.53
C THR A 184 -0.31 9.53 15.22
N PRO A 185 -0.38 9.65 16.57
CA PRO A 185 -1.66 9.70 17.27
C PRO A 185 -2.60 10.79 16.73
N GLU A 186 -2.04 11.94 16.37
CA GLU A 186 -2.80 13.08 15.85
C GLU A 186 -3.35 12.80 14.46
N THR A 187 -2.52 12.30 13.55
CA THR A 187 -2.95 11.96 12.17
C THR A 187 -3.90 10.78 12.17
N LEU A 188 -3.68 9.79 13.02
CA LEU A 188 -4.59 8.65 13.15
C LEU A 188 -6.02 9.12 13.48
N LEU A 189 -6.18 9.95 14.51
CA LEU A 189 -7.49 10.43 14.91
C LEU A 189 -8.15 11.31 13.86
N SER A 190 -7.39 12.12 13.12
CA SER A 190 -7.95 12.89 12.01
C SER A 190 -8.49 12.01 10.90
N PHE A 191 -7.94 10.79 10.75
CA PHE A 191 -8.38 9.84 9.73
C PHE A 191 -9.58 9.00 10.14
N ILE A 192 -9.65 8.53 11.39
CA ILE A 192 -10.63 7.53 11.83
C ILE A 192 -11.58 7.98 12.95
N SER A 193 -11.59 9.28 13.30
CA SER A 193 -12.53 9.77 14.31
C SER A 193 -13.97 9.41 13.94
N LEU A 194 -14.72 8.87 14.91
CA LEU A 194 -16.14 8.53 14.73
C LEU A 194 -17.02 9.77 14.49
N GLU A 195 -16.54 10.97 14.85
CA GLU A 195 -17.28 12.23 14.68
C GLU A 195 -17.00 12.88 13.32
N ASP A 196 -15.72 12.97 12.94
CA ASP A 196 -15.30 13.71 11.73
C ASP A 196 -14.07 13.08 11.04
N GLY A 197 -13.89 11.78 11.13
CA GLY A 197 -12.81 11.07 10.44
C GLY A 197 -12.96 11.14 8.92
N VAL A 198 -11.83 11.06 8.24
CA VAL A 198 -11.80 10.99 6.78
C VAL A 198 -12.33 9.65 6.29
N PHE A 199 -12.03 8.57 7.01
CA PHE A 199 -12.40 7.19 6.69
C PHE A 199 -13.24 6.58 7.81
N SER A 200 -14.01 5.56 7.47
CA SER A 200 -14.68 4.74 8.48
C SER A 200 -13.69 3.99 9.37
N MET A 201 -12.56 3.58 8.79
CA MET A 201 -11.45 2.92 9.47
C MET A 201 -10.18 3.00 8.63
N VAL A 202 -9.05 2.59 9.19
CA VAL A 202 -7.79 2.37 8.48
C VAL A 202 -7.26 0.98 8.77
N PHE A 203 -6.46 0.45 7.84
CA PHE A 203 -5.50 -0.61 8.14
C PHE A 203 -4.25 0.02 8.72
N GLU A 204 -3.78 -0.52 9.82
CA GLU A 204 -2.52 -0.18 10.44
C GLU A 204 -1.66 -1.45 10.45
N PHE A 205 -0.38 -1.32 10.08
CA PHE A 205 0.49 -2.47 9.75
C PHE A 205 1.71 -2.60 10.68
N SER A 206 1.76 -1.87 11.79
CA SER A 206 2.94 -1.93 12.70
C SER A 206 3.24 -3.35 13.18
N TRP A 207 2.20 -4.14 13.41
CA TRP A 207 2.36 -5.55 13.81
C TRP A 207 2.67 -6.52 12.67
N CYS A 208 2.60 -6.08 11.42
CA CYS A 208 2.86 -6.93 10.25
C CYS A 208 4.33 -6.94 9.80
N GLN A 209 5.20 -6.15 10.44
CA GLN A 209 6.59 -5.96 10.05
C GLN A 209 7.54 -5.95 11.26
N LEU A 210 7.21 -6.69 12.31
CA LEU A 210 7.95 -6.71 13.57
C LEU A 210 9.41 -7.19 13.41
N GLU A 211 9.66 -8.06 12.45
CA GLU A 211 10.96 -8.64 12.18
C GLU A 211 11.87 -7.74 11.33
N LEU A 212 11.34 -6.69 10.70
CA LEU A 212 12.14 -5.81 9.85
C LEU A 212 12.67 -4.61 10.64
N LYS A 213 13.91 -4.22 10.37
CA LYS A 213 14.55 -3.05 10.96
C LYS A 213 14.55 -1.87 10.00
N GLY A 214 14.39 -0.70 10.59
CA GLY A 214 14.62 0.56 9.90
C GLY A 214 13.61 0.91 8.81
N PRO A 215 13.75 2.11 8.26
CA PRO A 215 12.75 2.70 7.34
C PRO A 215 12.84 2.14 5.91
N ASN A 216 13.87 1.36 5.59
CA ASN A 216 14.11 0.87 4.22
C ASN A 216 13.48 -0.52 3.97
N TYR A 217 13.02 -1.19 5.01
CA TYR A 217 12.37 -2.51 4.94
C TYR A 217 13.15 -3.52 4.08
N PHE A 218 14.49 -3.53 4.23
CA PHE A 218 15.30 -4.55 3.57
C PHE A 218 15.09 -5.89 4.26
N TRP A 219 14.73 -6.92 3.51
CA TRP A 219 14.35 -8.22 4.07
C TRP A 219 15.49 -8.93 4.81
N TYR A 220 16.74 -8.57 4.57
CA TYR A 220 17.91 -9.07 5.30
C TYR A 220 18.24 -8.27 6.57
N ASP A 221 17.67 -7.07 6.74
CA ASP A 221 17.86 -6.28 7.96
C ASP A 221 16.79 -6.66 8.98
N ARG A 222 17.01 -7.78 9.64
CA ARG A 222 16.03 -8.43 10.52
C ARG A 222 16.38 -8.30 12.00
N GLN A 223 15.35 -8.37 12.82
CA GLN A 223 15.41 -8.49 14.26
C GLN A 223 14.55 -9.64 14.74
N GLU A 224 14.91 -10.18 15.90
CA GLU A 224 14.01 -11.08 16.61
C GLU A 224 12.91 -10.27 17.29
N TRP A 225 11.72 -10.84 17.36
CA TRP A 225 10.59 -10.29 18.08
C TRP A 225 9.93 -11.36 18.95
N THR A 226 9.17 -10.93 19.95
CA THR A 226 8.50 -11.78 20.94
C THR A 226 6.98 -11.58 20.88
N PRO A 227 6.17 -12.49 21.45
CA PRO A 227 4.74 -12.27 21.61
C PRO A 227 4.40 -10.96 22.36
N GLU A 228 5.26 -10.52 23.27
CA GLU A 228 5.13 -9.24 23.97
C GLU A 228 5.30 -8.05 23.03
N ASP A 229 6.19 -8.14 22.04
CA ASP A 229 6.37 -7.10 21.03
C ASP A 229 5.14 -7.01 20.12
N LEU A 230 4.64 -8.15 19.64
CA LEU A 230 3.37 -8.19 18.88
C LEU A 230 2.21 -7.59 19.68
N LYS A 231 2.07 -7.98 20.94
CA LYS A 231 1.04 -7.46 21.83
C LYS A 231 1.17 -5.96 22.05
N ARG A 232 2.38 -5.46 22.23
CA ARG A 232 2.64 -4.03 22.39
C ARG A 232 2.19 -3.24 21.17
N GLU A 233 2.57 -3.67 19.97
CA GLU A 233 2.18 -2.98 18.72
C GLU A 233 0.66 -3.01 18.50
N LEU A 234 0.03 -4.16 18.66
CA LEU A 234 -1.43 -4.29 18.57
C LEU A 234 -2.17 -3.37 19.54
N PHE A 235 -1.72 -3.30 20.80
CA PHE A 235 -2.40 -2.48 21.80
C PHE A 235 -2.07 -1.00 21.69
N SER A 236 -0.86 -0.64 21.27
CA SER A 236 -0.46 0.75 21.07
C SER A 236 -1.41 1.47 20.10
N SER A 237 -1.68 0.88 18.93
CA SER A 237 -2.59 1.46 17.96
C SER A 237 -4.03 1.56 18.52
N HIS A 238 -4.50 0.54 19.22
CA HIS A 238 -5.83 0.56 19.83
C HIS A 238 -5.96 1.60 20.95
N GLU A 239 -4.92 1.76 21.77
CA GLU A 239 -4.86 2.77 22.83
C GLU A 239 -4.84 4.19 22.24
N MET A 240 -4.10 4.42 21.15
CA MET A 240 -4.09 5.71 20.44
C MET A 240 -5.49 6.12 19.98
N ALA A 241 -6.23 5.20 19.39
CA ALA A 241 -7.59 5.48 18.92
C ALA A 241 -8.60 5.60 20.08
N GLY A 242 -8.42 4.80 21.14
CA GLY A 242 -9.36 4.70 22.25
C GLY A 242 -10.77 4.42 21.76
N ASP A 243 -11.78 5.05 22.36
CA ASP A 243 -13.18 4.96 21.92
C ASP A 243 -13.54 5.90 20.76
N ARG A 244 -12.58 6.70 20.29
CA ARG A 244 -12.81 7.77 19.32
C ARG A 244 -12.62 7.34 17.86
N GLY A 245 -12.07 6.17 17.60
CA GLY A 245 -11.81 5.68 16.25
C GLY A 245 -12.07 4.18 16.09
N TRP A 246 -11.96 3.68 14.84
CA TRP A 246 -12.18 2.28 14.49
C TRP A 246 -11.15 1.78 13.51
N PHE A 247 -10.74 0.50 13.62
CA PHE A 247 -9.74 -0.12 12.75
C PHE A 247 -10.32 -1.21 11.87
N GLY A 248 -9.72 -1.40 10.69
CA GLY A 248 -9.75 -2.66 9.97
C GLY A 248 -8.61 -3.55 10.48
N VAL A 249 -8.95 -4.69 11.06
CA VAL A 249 -7.97 -5.62 11.64
C VAL A 249 -7.68 -6.74 10.67
N CYS A 250 -6.42 -6.91 10.28
CA CYS A 250 -5.95 -8.02 9.47
C CYS A 250 -4.60 -8.53 9.98
N THR A 251 -4.31 -9.81 9.72
CA THR A 251 -3.01 -10.43 10.03
C THR A 251 -2.30 -10.92 8.79
N GLU A 252 -2.97 -10.93 7.65
CA GLU A 252 -2.41 -11.18 6.33
C GLU A 252 -3.24 -10.47 5.26
N ASN A 253 -2.65 -10.22 4.11
CA ASN A 253 -3.31 -9.66 2.93
C ASN A 253 -2.50 -10.03 1.67
N HIS A 254 -2.82 -9.43 0.53
CA HIS A 254 -2.14 -9.67 -0.75
C HIS A 254 -0.69 -9.12 -0.82
N ASP A 255 -0.25 -8.36 0.18
CA ASP A 255 1.09 -7.77 0.28
C ASP A 255 1.90 -8.30 1.48
N GLN A 256 1.32 -9.21 2.28
CA GLN A 256 1.95 -9.79 3.45
C GLN A 256 2.11 -11.30 3.32
N PRO A 257 3.10 -11.92 3.99
CA PRO A 257 3.17 -13.37 4.12
C PRO A 257 1.91 -13.94 4.79
N ARG A 258 1.65 -15.24 4.60
CA ARG A 258 0.57 -15.93 5.29
C ARG A 258 0.81 -15.96 6.81
N SER A 259 -0.19 -15.60 7.58
CA SER A 259 -0.07 -15.37 9.04
C SER A 259 0.46 -16.58 9.82
N ILE A 260 0.12 -17.80 9.41
CA ILE A 260 0.62 -19.02 10.03
C ILE A 260 2.15 -19.12 9.90
N ASP A 261 2.71 -18.77 8.75
CA ASP A 261 4.14 -18.83 8.50
C ASP A 261 4.88 -17.61 9.08
N HIS A 262 4.19 -16.50 9.21
CA HIS A 262 4.74 -15.25 9.72
C HIS A 262 4.82 -15.25 11.27
N TYR A 263 3.71 -15.53 11.95
CA TYR A 263 3.63 -15.36 13.41
C TYR A 263 3.95 -16.61 14.21
N LEU A 264 3.93 -17.80 13.62
CA LEU A 264 4.08 -19.03 14.36
C LEU A 264 5.46 -19.69 14.17
N PRO A 265 6.10 -20.16 15.24
CA PRO A 265 7.25 -21.04 15.11
C PRO A 265 6.85 -22.33 14.39
N ARG A 266 7.82 -23.03 13.81
CA ARG A 266 7.57 -24.19 12.94
C ARG A 266 6.68 -25.26 13.57
N GLU A 267 6.89 -25.56 14.85
CA GLU A 267 6.11 -26.52 15.63
C GLU A 267 4.66 -26.08 15.89
N GLY A 268 4.40 -24.78 15.88
CA GLY A 268 3.09 -24.17 16.03
C GLY A 268 2.27 -24.06 14.75
N ARG A 269 2.84 -24.37 13.60
CA ARG A 269 2.20 -24.24 12.27
C ARG A 269 1.26 -25.40 11.97
N ASN A 270 0.19 -25.48 12.72
CA ASN A 270 -0.81 -26.54 12.70
C ASN A 270 -2.21 -25.99 12.97
N TYR A 271 -3.21 -26.87 13.01
CA TYR A 271 -4.61 -26.48 13.26
C TYR A 271 -4.78 -25.62 14.52
N TYR A 272 -4.14 -25.99 15.63
CA TYR A 272 -4.29 -25.25 16.89
C TYR A 272 -3.65 -23.85 16.82
N GLY A 273 -2.48 -23.74 16.18
CA GLY A 273 -1.85 -22.44 15.94
C GLY A 273 -2.68 -21.56 15.03
N ALA A 274 -3.24 -22.10 13.94
CA ALA A 274 -4.12 -21.37 13.03
C ALA A 274 -5.38 -20.85 13.74
N THR A 275 -6.05 -21.71 14.53
CA THR A 275 -7.25 -21.32 15.28
C THR A 275 -6.93 -20.34 16.42
N MET A 276 -5.77 -20.42 17.04
CA MET A 276 -5.29 -19.45 18.02
C MET A 276 -5.10 -18.07 17.39
N LEU A 277 -4.43 -17.98 16.22
CA LEU A 277 -4.29 -16.72 15.49
C LEU A 277 -5.66 -16.15 15.08
N ALA A 278 -6.57 -16.99 14.57
CA ALA A 278 -7.91 -16.57 14.23
C ALA A 278 -8.65 -16.01 15.46
N SER A 279 -8.55 -16.67 16.61
CA SER A 279 -9.15 -16.18 17.86
C SER A 279 -8.56 -14.84 18.29
N MET A 280 -7.25 -14.68 18.13
CA MET A 280 -6.55 -13.43 18.47
C MET A 280 -7.13 -12.25 17.69
N TYR A 281 -7.08 -12.27 16.35
CA TYR A 281 -7.45 -11.07 15.59
C TYR A 281 -8.97 -10.87 15.46
N LEU A 282 -9.78 -11.94 15.46
CA LEU A 282 -11.24 -11.83 15.40
C LEU A 282 -11.87 -11.24 16.68
N LEU A 283 -11.15 -11.33 17.81
CA LEU A 283 -11.63 -10.79 19.10
C LEU A 283 -11.05 -9.41 19.42
N LEU A 284 -10.17 -8.85 18.58
CA LEU A 284 -9.72 -7.47 18.73
C LEU A 284 -10.86 -6.50 18.42
N ARG A 285 -10.81 -5.33 19.06
CA ARG A 285 -11.75 -4.24 18.75
C ARG A 285 -11.47 -3.70 17.34
N GLY A 286 -12.41 -3.89 16.41
CA GLY A 286 -12.28 -3.48 15.03
C GLY A 286 -13.13 -4.33 14.09
N THR A 287 -13.07 -4.04 12.81
CA THR A 287 -13.68 -4.87 11.77
C THR A 287 -12.67 -5.89 11.29
N PRO A 288 -12.89 -7.20 11.50
CA PRO A 288 -11.94 -8.20 11.03
C PRO A 288 -12.02 -8.36 9.50
N TYR A 289 -10.85 -8.38 8.87
CA TYR A 289 -10.68 -8.66 7.44
C TYR A 289 -10.04 -10.03 7.30
N VAL A 290 -10.76 -10.96 6.68
CA VAL A 290 -10.29 -12.31 6.41
C VAL A 290 -9.80 -12.37 4.97
N TYR A 291 -8.51 -12.62 4.77
CA TYR A 291 -7.95 -12.74 3.43
C TYR A 291 -8.31 -14.10 2.81
N GLN A 292 -8.54 -14.12 1.49
CA GLN A 292 -8.87 -15.37 0.78
C GLN A 292 -7.86 -16.48 1.07
N GLY A 293 -8.33 -17.64 1.52
CA GLY A 293 -7.51 -18.79 1.92
C GLY A 293 -7.06 -18.76 3.38
N GLN A 294 -7.19 -17.65 4.09
CA GLN A 294 -6.91 -17.59 5.53
C GLN A 294 -7.88 -18.47 6.32
N GLU A 295 -9.14 -18.52 5.92
CA GLU A 295 -10.21 -19.32 6.52
C GLU A 295 -9.96 -20.83 6.45
N ILE A 296 -9.14 -21.30 5.51
CA ILE A 296 -8.70 -22.69 5.38
C ILE A 296 -7.25 -22.91 5.79
N GLY A 297 -6.57 -21.88 6.30
CA GLY A 297 -5.20 -21.96 6.78
C GLY A 297 -4.15 -22.12 5.68
N MET A 298 -4.31 -21.45 4.54
CA MET A 298 -3.30 -21.45 3.47
C MET A 298 -1.95 -20.97 4.01
N ARG A 299 -0.88 -21.49 3.44
CA ARG A 299 0.51 -21.33 3.85
C ARG A 299 1.31 -20.60 2.77
N ASN A 300 2.49 -20.06 3.15
CA ASN A 300 3.45 -19.54 2.19
C ASN A 300 3.81 -20.58 1.13
N CYS A 301 4.03 -20.12 -0.11
CA CYS A 301 4.70 -20.93 -1.13
C CYS A 301 6.22 -20.84 -0.89
N ALA A 302 6.89 -21.98 -0.84
CA ALA A 302 8.35 -22.02 -0.73
C ALA A 302 8.92 -22.50 -2.07
N TYR A 303 8.91 -21.64 -3.08
CA TYR A 303 9.48 -21.97 -4.39
C TYR A 303 10.99 -22.17 -4.28
N ALA A 304 11.49 -23.14 -5.05
CA ALA A 304 12.90 -23.53 -5.01
C ALA A 304 13.81 -22.66 -5.88
N SER A 305 13.25 -21.86 -6.77
CA SER A 305 13.96 -21.01 -7.71
C SER A 305 13.36 -19.60 -7.77
N MET A 306 14.21 -18.62 -8.01
CA MET A 306 13.76 -17.24 -8.30
C MET A 306 12.93 -17.13 -9.59
N ASP A 307 13.06 -18.07 -10.51
CA ASP A 307 12.28 -18.12 -11.76
C ASP A 307 10.78 -18.38 -11.51
N ASP A 308 10.42 -18.91 -10.35
CA ASP A 308 9.04 -19.20 -9.96
C ASP A 308 8.36 -17.98 -9.30
N TYR A 309 9.13 -16.95 -8.90
CA TYR A 309 8.61 -15.72 -8.32
C TYR A 309 8.33 -14.68 -9.39
N ASN A 310 7.23 -13.95 -9.26
CA ASN A 310 6.79 -12.95 -10.24
C ASN A 310 6.78 -11.51 -9.70
N ASP A 311 6.78 -11.33 -8.39
CA ASP A 311 6.69 -10.02 -7.77
C ASP A 311 7.96 -9.19 -7.96
N VAL A 312 7.83 -7.95 -8.45
CA VAL A 312 8.94 -7.03 -8.70
C VAL A 312 9.74 -6.70 -7.44
N SER A 313 9.06 -6.54 -6.30
CA SER A 313 9.72 -6.28 -5.02
C SER A 313 10.60 -7.46 -4.62
N THR A 314 10.09 -8.67 -4.80
CA THR A 314 10.81 -9.91 -4.54
C THR A 314 12.13 -10.00 -5.31
N HIS A 315 12.10 -9.75 -6.62
CA HIS A 315 13.32 -9.73 -7.43
C HIS A 315 14.29 -8.63 -7.01
N ASN A 316 13.80 -7.45 -6.68
CA ASN A 316 14.65 -6.34 -6.26
C ASN A 316 15.30 -6.61 -4.90
N GLN A 317 14.57 -7.15 -3.93
CA GLN A 317 15.10 -7.52 -2.60
C GLN A 317 16.14 -8.65 -2.70
N TYR A 318 15.88 -9.66 -3.55
CA TYR A 318 16.85 -10.72 -3.83
C TYR A 318 18.15 -10.15 -4.40
N ASN A 319 18.05 -9.35 -5.46
CA ASN A 319 19.21 -8.75 -6.11
C ASN A 319 19.98 -7.81 -5.18
N ARG A 320 19.25 -7.09 -4.31
CA ARG A 320 19.87 -6.24 -3.30
C ARG A 320 20.66 -7.06 -2.28
N ALA A 321 20.08 -8.14 -1.75
CA ALA A 321 20.78 -9.03 -0.82
C ALA A 321 22.07 -9.59 -1.44
N LEU A 322 22.04 -10.00 -2.72
CA LEU A 322 23.24 -10.44 -3.43
C LEU A 322 24.29 -9.32 -3.55
N ALA A 323 23.87 -8.10 -3.87
CA ALA A 323 24.77 -6.94 -3.97
C ALA A 323 25.43 -6.60 -2.63
N ASP A 324 24.72 -6.81 -1.53
CA ASP A 324 25.21 -6.58 -0.16
C ASP A 324 25.98 -7.82 0.41
N GLY A 325 26.25 -8.85 -0.44
CA GLY A 325 27.18 -9.94 -0.14
C GLY A 325 26.55 -11.22 0.42
N PHE A 326 25.23 -11.34 0.44
CA PHE A 326 24.57 -12.60 0.80
C PHE A 326 24.74 -13.66 -0.29
N SER A 327 24.79 -14.92 0.08
CA SER A 327 24.78 -16.02 -0.87
C SER A 327 23.41 -16.15 -1.56
N PRO A 328 23.34 -16.75 -2.77
CA PRO A 328 22.06 -17.01 -3.42
C PRO A 328 21.07 -17.80 -2.57
N GLU A 329 21.57 -18.77 -1.78
CA GLU A 329 20.75 -19.59 -0.89
C GLU A 329 20.18 -18.78 0.28
N GLU A 330 20.96 -17.87 0.85
CA GLU A 330 20.50 -16.97 1.91
C GLU A 330 19.49 -15.98 1.38
N ALA A 331 19.76 -15.35 0.23
CA ALA A 331 18.84 -14.42 -0.42
C ALA A 331 17.51 -15.10 -0.78
N LEU A 332 17.55 -16.34 -1.30
CA LEU A 332 16.33 -17.11 -1.60
C LEU A 332 15.53 -17.43 -0.33
N ARG A 333 16.18 -17.73 0.79
CA ARG A 333 15.48 -17.95 2.07
C ARG A 333 14.72 -16.70 2.54
N LEU A 334 15.31 -15.52 2.39
CA LEU A 334 14.62 -14.26 2.72
C LEU A 334 13.38 -14.07 1.84
N VAL A 335 13.50 -14.33 0.55
CA VAL A 335 12.39 -14.30 -0.40
C VAL A 335 11.27 -15.28 0.00
N GLN A 336 11.61 -16.51 0.36
CA GLN A 336 10.63 -17.50 0.83
C GLN A 336 9.84 -17.07 2.05
N LEU A 337 10.42 -16.22 2.90
CA LEU A 337 9.74 -15.69 4.09
C LEU A 337 8.83 -14.50 3.75
N GLU A 338 9.31 -13.55 2.94
CA GLU A 338 8.73 -12.20 2.84
C GLU A 338 8.00 -11.91 1.52
N SER A 339 8.21 -12.74 0.48
CA SER A 339 7.63 -12.47 -0.84
C SER A 339 6.10 -12.33 -0.80
N ARG A 340 5.59 -11.32 -1.49
CA ARG A 340 4.16 -11.12 -1.72
C ARG A 340 3.54 -12.28 -2.52
N ASP A 341 4.31 -12.99 -3.33
CA ASP A 341 3.86 -14.19 -4.04
C ASP A 341 3.35 -15.28 -3.09
N ASN A 342 3.81 -15.28 -1.82
CA ASN A 342 3.30 -16.19 -0.78
C ASN A 342 1.77 -16.10 -0.60
N ALA A 343 1.22 -14.90 -0.73
CA ALA A 343 -0.21 -14.65 -0.58
C ALA A 343 -0.98 -14.63 -1.91
N ARG A 344 -0.28 -14.73 -3.05
CA ARG A 344 -0.84 -14.61 -4.41
C ARG A 344 -0.96 -15.92 -5.17
N THR A 345 -0.81 -17.03 -4.48
CA THR A 345 -1.06 -18.38 -5.04
C THR A 345 -2.56 -18.59 -5.28
N PRO A 346 -2.95 -19.47 -6.24
CA PRO A 346 -4.33 -19.86 -6.42
C PRO A 346 -4.96 -20.41 -5.13
N PHE A 347 -6.25 -20.13 -4.94
CA PHE A 347 -7.00 -20.65 -3.80
C PHE A 347 -7.02 -22.19 -3.81
N GLN A 348 -6.80 -22.81 -2.65
CA GLN A 348 -6.79 -24.25 -2.47
C GLN A 348 -8.19 -24.74 -2.08
N TRP A 349 -8.92 -25.20 -3.06
CA TRP A 349 -10.30 -25.72 -2.89
C TRP A 349 -10.35 -27.01 -2.08
#